data_49e96cb366a73faf53f7f19f149b9275
#
_entry.id   49e96cb366a73faf53f7f19f149b9275
#
_cell.length_a   1.000
_cell.length_b   1.000
_cell.length_c   1.000
_cell.angle_alpha   90.00
_cell.angle_beta   90.00
_cell.angle_gamma   90.00
#
_symmetry.space_group_name_H-M   'P 1'
#
loop_
_entity.id
_entity.type
_entity.pdbx_description
1 polymer ?
#
loop_
_entity_poly.entity_id
_entity_poly.type
_entity_poly.pdbx_seq_one_letter_code
_entity_poly.pdbx_strand_id
1 'polypeptide(L)'
;MKKSLVVLALALALGTGSAAQAQAQDYVMCPGDVLQVVVYGHEDLSTLAGNTQNSPYVVRPDGKVSFPLIGDVDVTGKTVTQFREELVSRFGYYLVKPQISVNVVKLGTTRVYVLGEVKRPGLFELEKSHRVLDALAKAEGFTEKSAKRNVFLVRASS
;
A
#
# COMPACT_ATOMS: atom_id res chain seq x y z
N MET A 1 3.93 31.37 -70.33
CA MET A 1 3.03 31.72 -69.21
C MET A 1 2.55 30.45 -68.55
N LYS A 2 3.27 29.94 -67.55
CA LYS A 2 2.85 28.76 -66.78
C LYS A 2 3.04 29.10 -65.28
N LYS A 3 1.95 29.28 -64.58
CA LYS A 3 1.90 29.55 -63.16
C LYS A 3 2.06 28.20 -62.43
N SER A 4 3.19 27.97 -61.77
CA SER A 4 3.43 26.81 -60.91
C SER A 4 2.78 27.08 -59.56
N LEU A 5 1.80 26.29 -59.25
CA LEU A 5 1.12 26.24 -57.96
C LEU A 5 1.98 25.44 -56.99
N VAL A 6 2.66 26.06 -56.06
CA VAL A 6 3.36 25.37 -54.97
C VAL A 6 2.37 25.06 -53.87
N VAL A 7 1.96 23.82 -53.80
CA VAL A 7 1.12 23.30 -52.71
C VAL A 7 2.05 23.04 -51.52
N LEU A 8 2.00 23.88 -50.51
CA LEU A 8 2.69 23.71 -49.25
C LEU A 8 1.88 22.70 -48.40
N ALA A 9 2.30 21.44 -48.43
CA ALA A 9 1.74 20.40 -47.58
C ALA A 9 2.30 20.57 -46.15
N LEU A 10 1.53 21.22 -45.26
CA LEU A 10 1.82 21.33 -43.85
C LEU A 10 1.51 19.97 -43.21
N ALA A 11 2.51 19.09 -43.05
CA ALA A 11 2.41 17.88 -42.33
C ALA A 11 2.24 18.18 -40.83
N LEU A 12 1.01 18.09 -40.34
CA LEU A 12 0.68 18.19 -38.93
C LEU A 12 1.13 16.89 -38.24
N ALA A 13 2.34 16.88 -37.71
CA ALA A 13 2.82 15.78 -36.86
C ALA A 13 2.05 15.81 -35.54
N LEU A 14 0.95 15.04 -35.49
CA LEU A 14 0.28 14.67 -34.24
C LEU A 14 1.23 13.80 -33.44
N GLY A 15 1.98 14.46 -32.53
CA GLY A 15 2.74 13.79 -31.51
C GLY A 15 1.78 12.98 -30.63
N THR A 16 1.77 11.66 -30.82
CA THR A 16 1.14 10.72 -29.87
C THR A 16 1.95 10.78 -28.59
N GLY A 17 1.57 11.69 -27.72
CA GLY A 17 2.07 11.70 -26.34
C GLY A 17 1.65 10.37 -25.71
N SER A 18 2.59 9.43 -25.57
CA SER A 18 2.43 8.29 -24.70
C SER A 18 2.19 8.83 -23.29
N ALA A 19 0.93 8.88 -22.88
CA ALA A 19 0.58 9.06 -21.50
C ALA A 19 1.22 7.88 -20.75
N ALA A 20 2.32 8.13 -20.07
CA ALA A 20 2.87 7.18 -19.12
C ALA A 20 1.79 6.94 -18.08
N GLN A 21 1.05 5.85 -18.23
CA GLN A 21 0.14 5.38 -17.19
C GLN A 21 1.02 5.11 -15.98
N ALA A 22 0.91 5.98 -14.98
CA ALA A 22 1.45 5.71 -13.66
C ALA A 22 0.76 4.42 -13.19
N GLN A 23 1.45 3.30 -13.29
CA GLN A 23 0.99 2.05 -12.71
C GLN A 23 0.90 2.31 -11.21
N ALA A 24 -0.32 2.39 -10.70
CA ALA A 24 -0.55 2.36 -9.27
C ALA A 24 0.08 1.05 -8.78
N GLN A 25 1.16 1.17 -8.01
CA GLN A 25 1.77 0.00 -7.40
C GLN A 25 0.74 -0.58 -6.43
N ASP A 26 0.34 -1.82 -6.67
CA ASP A 26 -0.56 -2.53 -5.79
C ASP A 26 0.04 -2.55 -4.38
N TYR A 27 -0.76 -2.13 -3.41
CA TYR A 27 -0.33 -2.15 -2.03
C TYR A 27 -0.08 -3.59 -1.57
N VAL A 28 1.09 -3.85 -1.05
CA VAL A 28 1.50 -5.13 -0.47
C VAL A 28 1.33 -5.05 1.04
N MET A 29 0.48 -5.91 1.59
CA MET A 29 0.13 -5.92 3.00
C MET A 29 1.32 -6.32 3.88
N CYS A 30 1.38 -5.73 5.07
CA CYS A 30 2.47 -5.86 6.03
C CYS A 30 1.94 -6.15 7.44
N PRO A 31 2.79 -6.69 8.35
CA PRO A 31 2.43 -6.80 9.77
C PRO A 31 2.02 -5.44 10.36
N GLY A 32 0.96 -5.43 11.17
CA GLY A 32 0.38 -4.22 11.75
C GLY A 32 -0.74 -3.59 10.95
N ASP A 33 -0.96 -4.01 9.70
CA ASP A 33 -2.13 -3.58 8.92
C ASP A 33 -3.40 -4.10 9.58
N VAL A 34 -4.46 -3.30 9.46
CA VAL A 34 -5.79 -3.65 9.96
C VAL A 34 -6.71 -3.91 8.79
N LEU A 35 -7.25 -5.11 8.72
CA LEU A 35 -8.06 -5.59 7.63
C LEU A 35 -9.53 -5.70 8.05
N GLN A 36 -10.39 -5.25 7.18
CA GLN A 36 -11.82 -5.57 7.24
C GLN A 36 -12.09 -6.67 6.21
N VAL A 37 -12.63 -7.78 6.68
CA VAL A 37 -13.02 -8.91 5.83
C VAL A 37 -14.51 -9.15 6.00
N VAL A 38 -15.24 -9.18 4.90
CA VAL A 38 -16.68 -9.44 4.87
C VAL A 38 -16.91 -10.69 4.05
N VAL A 39 -17.51 -11.70 4.68
CA VAL A 39 -17.97 -12.93 4.04
C VAL A 39 -19.48 -12.84 3.89
N TYR A 40 -19.97 -12.61 2.69
CA TYR A 40 -21.40 -12.39 2.44
C TYR A 40 -22.23 -13.60 2.83
N GLY A 41 -23.31 -13.35 3.59
CA GLY A 41 -24.18 -14.41 4.13
C GLY A 41 -23.66 -15.07 5.41
N HIS A 42 -22.50 -14.65 5.93
CA HIS A 42 -21.87 -15.20 7.14
C HIS A 42 -21.36 -14.06 8.02
N GLU A 43 -22.25 -13.49 8.84
CA GLU A 43 -21.91 -12.37 9.74
C GLU A 43 -20.93 -12.76 10.83
N ASP A 44 -20.98 -14.01 11.26
CA ASP A 44 -20.08 -14.63 12.24
C ASP A 44 -18.61 -14.73 11.77
N LEU A 45 -18.40 -14.75 10.44
CA LEU A 45 -17.08 -14.78 9.81
C LEU A 45 -16.64 -13.39 9.30
N SER A 46 -17.50 -12.37 9.46
CA SER A 46 -17.29 -11.05 8.89
C SER A 46 -16.92 -10.03 9.96
N THR A 47 -16.01 -9.11 9.64
CA THR A 47 -15.73 -7.93 10.46
C THR A 47 -16.63 -6.80 10.01
N LEU A 48 -17.75 -6.59 10.68
CA LEU A 48 -18.64 -5.47 10.39
C LEU A 48 -18.31 -4.26 11.27
N ALA A 49 -18.30 -3.07 10.68
CA ALA A 49 -18.14 -1.83 11.41
C ALA A 49 -19.32 -1.66 12.40
N GLY A 50 -18.99 -1.58 13.70
CA GLY A 50 -20.01 -1.40 14.76
C GLY A 50 -20.39 -2.68 15.51
N ASN A 51 -19.95 -3.85 15.11
CA ASN A 51 -20.14 -5.07 15.88
C ASN A 51 -18.94 -5.29 16.82
N THR A 52 -19.14 -5.17 18.13
CA THR A 52 -18.09 -5.35 19.14
C THR A 52 -17.56 -6.77 19.22
N GLN A 53 -18.26 -7.75 18.67
CA GLN A 53 -17.86 -9.15 18.67
C GLN A 53 -16.95 -9.50 17.48
N ASN A 54 -17.01 -8.74 16.38
CA ASN A 54 -16.20 -8.96 15.18
C ASN A 54 -15.25 -7.80 14.95
N SER A 55 -14.22 -7.71 15.80
CA SER A 55 -13.14 -6.73 15.65
C SER A 55 -12.41 -6.91 14.30
N PRO A 56 -11.91 -5.83 13.69
CA PRO A 56 -11.14 -5.94 12.47
C PRO A 56 -9.89 -6.82 12.68
N TYR A 57 -9.53 -7.56 11.66
CA TYR A 57 -8.36 -8.43 11.70
C TYR A 57 -7.07 -7.60 11.65
N VAL A 58 -6.20 -7.79 12.62
CA VAL A 58 -4.87 -7.18 12.65
C VAL A 58 -3.85 -8.19 12.15
N VAL A 59 -3.04 -7.80 11.16
CA VAL A 59 -1.93 -8.63 10.69
C VAL A 59 -0.88 -8.71 11.80
N ARG A 60 -0.69 -9.91 12.32
CA ARG A 60 0.24 -10.17 13.42
C ARG A 60 1.70 -9.92 13.01
N PRO A 61 2.63 -9.79 13.98
CA PRO A 61 4.06 -9.64 13.69
C PRO A 61 4.66 -10.80 12.87
N ASP A 62 4.08 -12.01 12.98
CA ASP A 62 4.46 -13.18 12.17
C ASP A 62 3.92 -13.12 10.72
N GLY A 63 3.20 -12.07 10.37
CA GLY A 63 2.67 -11.86 9.04
C GLY A 63 1.38 -12.58 8.72
N LYS A 64 0.71 -13.14 9.73
CA LYS A 64 -0.50 -13.96 9.58
C LYS A 64 -1.73 -13.30 10.19
N VAL A 65 -2.88 -13.75 9.74
CA VAL A 65 -4.19 -13.47 10.35
C VAL A 65 -4.90 -14.78 10.61
N SER A 66 -5.52 -14.92 11.79
CA SER A 66 -6.27 -16.10 12.17
C SER A 66 -7.76 -15.90 11.89
N PHE A 67 -8.34 -16.84 11.17
CA PHE A 67 -9.76 -16.86 10.82
C PHE A 67 -10.47 -18.07 11.46
N PRO A 68 -11.74 -17.92 11.82
CA PRO A 68 -12.56 -19.09 12.11
C PRO A 68 -12.59 -20.05 10.91
N LEU A 69 -12.72 -21.34 11.16
CA LEU A 69 -12.78 -22.45 10.20
C LEU A 69 -11.47 -22.73 9.44
N ILE A 70 -10.76 -21.72 8.94
CA ILE A 70 -9.59 -21.90 8.06
C ILE A 70 -8.25 -21.69 8.77
N GLY A 71 -8.27 -21.24 10.05
CA GLY A 71 -7.06 -21.04 10.85
C GLY A 71 -6.18 -19.88 10.38
N ASP A 72 -4.88 -20.05 10.52
CA ASP A 72 -3.87 -19.04 10.19
C ASP A 72 -3.63 -18.95 8.67
N VAL A 73 -3.70 -17.74 8.16
CA VAL A 73 -3.47 -17.42 6.73
C VAL A 73 -2.36 -16.36 6.62
N ASP A 74 -1.38 -16.64 5.76
CA ASP A 74 -0.30 -15.69 5.47
C ASP A 74 -0.82 -14.49 4.67
N VAL A 75 -0.52 -13.29 5.16
CA VAL A 75 -0.95 -12.00 4.58
C VAL A 75 0.23 -11.22 4.02
N THR A 76 1.35 -11.22 4.75
CA THR A 76 2.54 -10.43 4.41
C THR A 76 3.07 -10.80 3.02
N GLY A 77 3.37 -9.77 2.23
CA GLY A 77 3.91 -9.93 0.89
C GLY A 77 2.85 -10.15 -0.20
N LYS A 78 1.57 -10.20 0.16
CA LYS A 78 0.46 -10.34 -0.79
C LYS A 78 -0.26 -9.02 -1.00
N THR A 79 -0.80 -8.84 -2.20
CA THR A 79 -1.76 -7.76 -2.47
C THR A 79 -3.14 -8.13 -1.90
N VAL A 80 -4.01 -7.13 -1.75
CA VAL A 80 -5.40 -7.35 -1.29
C VAL A 80 -6.12 -8.35 -2.20
N THR A 81 -5.88 -8.28 -3.51
CA THR A 81 -6.49 -9.17 -4.51
C THR A 81 -6.03 -10.61 -4.33
N GLN A 82 -4.72 -10.84 -4.22
CA GLN A 82 -4.14 -12.17 -4.01
C GLN A 82 -4.63 -12.81 -2.70
N PHE A 83 -4.70 -12.00 -1.64
CA PHE A 83 -5.18 -12.48 -0.35
C PHE A 83 -6.67 -12.84 -0.39
N ARG A 84 -7.50 -12.02 -1.04
CA ARG A 84 -8.91 -12.32 -1.24
C ARG A 84 -9.11 -13.64 -1.99
N GLU A 85 -8.36 -13.87 -3.06
CA GLU A 85 -8.43 -15.11 -3.86
C GLU A 85 -8.06 -16.34 -3.02
N GLU A 86 -7.04 -16.22 -2.18
CA GLU A 86 -6.66 -17.29 -1.25
C GLU A 86 -7.77 -17.57 -0.23
N LEU A 87 -8.38 -16.51 0.35
CA LEU A 87 -9.51 -16.66 1.26
C LEU A 87 -10.68 -17.37 0.58
N VAL A 88 -11.05 -16.98 -0.65
CA VAL A 88 -12.11 -17.63 -1.41
C VAL A 88 -11.80 -19.10 -1.62
N SER A 89 -10.56 -19.45 -1.95
CA SER A 89 -10.13 -20.85 -2.11
C SER A 89 -10.25 -21.64 -0.81
N ARG A 90 -9.74 -21.10 0.30
CA ARG A 90 -9.75 -21.79 1.61
C ARG A 90 -11.16 -21.95 2.19
N PHE A 91 -11.95 -20.87 2.15
CA PHE A 91 -13.35 -20.93 2.60
C PHE A 91 -14.23 -21.81 1.70
N GLY A 92 -13.86 -22.00 0.42
CA GLY A 92 -14.54 -22.88 -0.52
C GLY A 92 -14.62 -24.34 -0.10
N TYR A 93 -13.77 -24.80 0.86
CA TYR A 93 -13.89 -26.12 1.46
C TYR A 93 -15.06 -26.24 2.46
N TYR A 94 -15.50 -25.11 3.02
CA TYR A 94 -16.54 -25.07 4.07
C TYR A 94 -17.82 -24.40 3.59
N LEU A 95 -17.71 -23.46 2.63
CA LEU A 95 -18.82 -22.64 2.13
C LEU A 95 -19.03 -22.87 0.63
N VAL A 96 -20.27 -22.83 0.20
CA VAL A 96 -20.62 -22.94 -1.22
C VAL A 96 -20.50 -21.57 -1.88
N LYS A 97 -19.56 -21.42 -2.82
CA LYS A 97 -19.32 -20.18 -3.59
C LYS A 97 -19.18 -18.91 -2.71
N PRO A 98 -18.26 -18.90 -1.76
CA PRO A 98 -18.12 -17.76 -0.84
C PRO A 98 -17.83 -16.47 -1.60
N GLN A 99 -18.56 -15.41 -1.27
CA GLN A 99 -18.30 -14.06 -1.75
C GLN A 99 -17.57 -13.31 -0.65
N ILE A 100 -16.33 -12.90 -0.90
CA ILE A 100 -15.46 -12.30 0.12
C ILE A 100 -14.98 -10.92 -0.37
N SER A 101 -15.11 -9.92 0.49
CA SER A 101 -14.52 -8.59 0.32
C SER A 101 -13.43 -8.39 1.37
N VAL A 102 -12.29 -7.85 0.95
CA VAL A 102 -11.17 -7.51 1.82
C VAL A 102 -10.79 -6.06 1.59
N ASN A 103 -10.73 -5.29 2.67
CA ASN A 103 -10.30 -3.89 2.66
C ASN A 103 -9.22 -3.66 3.72
N VAL A 104 -8.19 -2.88 3.41
CA VAL A 104 -7.25 -2.37 4.41
C VAL A 104 -7.85 -1.08 4.98
N VAL A 105 -8.24 -1.11 6.25
CA VAL A 105 -8.88 0.03 6.93
C VAL A 105 -7.89 0.91 7.67
N LYS A 106 -6.73 0.34 8.00
CA LYS A 106 -5.62 1.10 8.61
C LYS A 106 -4.30 0.48 8.19
N LEU A 107 -3.38 1.30 7.77
CA LEU A 107 -2.01 0.89 7.46
C LEU A 107 -1.21 0.67 8.73
N GLY A 108 -0.38 -0.36 8.75
CA GLY A 108 0.57 -0.59 9.82
C GLY A 108 1.59 0.55 9.91
N THR A 109 2.01 0.87 11.13
CA THR A 109 3.03 1.88 11.38
C THR A 109 4.41 1.26 11.54
N THR A 110 5.44 2.01 11.18
CA THR A 110 6.83 1.68 11.46
C THR A 110 7.49 2.82 12.20
N ARG A 111 8.44 2.51 13.08
CA ARG A 111 9.22 3.51 13.80
C ARG A 111 10.47 3.84 13.01
N VAL A 112 10.71 5.13 12.82
CA VAL A 112 11.87 5.65 12.10
C VAL A 112 12.59 6.64 13.00
N TYR A 113 13.88 6.44 13.20
CA TYR A 113 14.73 7.38 13.91
C TYR A 113 15.35 8.34 12.89
N VAL A 114 15.07 9.63 13.01
CA VAL A 114 15.71 10.68 12.23
C VAL A 114 16.68 11.41 13.14
N LEU A 115 17.96 11.33 12.81
CA LEU A 115 19.04 11.87 13.61
C LEU A 115 19.94 12.78 12.77
N GLY A 116 20.72 13.63 13.42
CA GLY A 116 21.67 14.55 12.79
C GLY A 116 21.09 15.95 12.58
N GLU A 117 21.60 16.65 11.57
CA GLU A 117 21.31 18.06 11.28
C GLU A 117 19.94 18.24 10.60
N VAL A 118 18.86 17.86 11.31
CA VAL A 118 17.47 18.14 10.98
C VAL A 118 16.86 19.06 12.03
N LYS A 119 15.81 19.80 11.68
CA LYS A 119 15.18 20.76 12.60
C LYS A 119 14.59 20.10 13.83
N ARG A 120 14.00 18.88 13.66
CA ARG A 120 13.45 18.09 14.77
C ARG A 120 13.98 16.67 14.70
N PRO A 121 15.16 16.38 15.30
CA PRO A 121 15.63 15.01 15.42
C PRO A 121 14.76 14.23 16.43
N GLY A 122 14.54 12.94 16.18
CA GLY A 122 13.76 12.11 17.09
C GLY A 122 13.22 10.84 16.46
N LEU A 123 12.34 10.19 17.22
CA LEU A 123 11.58 9.02 16.79
C LEU A 123 10.25 9.47 16.17
N PHE A 124 9.97 8.98 14.97
CA PHE A 124 8.72 9.23 14.28
C PHE A 124 8.02 7.92 13.94
N GLU A 125 6.71 7.90 14.09
CA GLU A 125 5.87 6.82 13.56
C GLU A 125 5.38 7.22 12.16
N LEU A 126 5.67 6.36 11.21
CA LEU A 126 5.25 6.51 9.81
C LEU A 126 4.39 5.31 9.41
N GLU A 127 3.41 5.54 8.56
CA GLU A 127 2.71 4.46 7.88
C GLU A 127 3.68 3.76 6.92
N LYS A 128 3.52 2.45 6.72
CA LYS A 128 4.51 1.65 5.97
C LYS A 128 4.64 2.00 4.48
N SER A 129 3.67 2.71 3.92
CA SER A 129 3.73 3.22 2.54
C SER A 129 4.60 4.46 2.38
N HIS A 130 5.10 5.06 3.47
CA HIS A 130 5.87 6.29 3.44
C HIS A 130 7.31 6.07 2.95
N ARG A 131 7.84 7.10 2.31
CA ARG A 131 9.21 7.17 1.80
C ARG A 131 10.13 7.91 2.77
N VAL A 132 11.44 7.84 2.54
CA VAL A 132 12.44 8.56 3.35
C VAL A 132 12.15 10.06 3.42
N LEU A 133 11.61 10.64 2.34
CA LEU A 133 11.24 12.05 2.29
C LEU A 133 10.12 12.40 3.28
N ASP A 134 9.21 11.49 3.57
CA ASP A 134 8.12 11.73 4.53
C ASP A 134 8.65 11.78 5.96
N ALA A 135 9.66 10.95 6.27
CA ALA A 135 10.37 11.01 7.54
C ALA A 135 11.09 12.36 7.71
N LEU A 136 11.75 12.83 6.65
CA LEU A 136 12.42 14.11 6.63
C LEU A 136 11.43 15.29 6.74
N ALA A 137 10.27 15.19 6.09
CA ALA A 137 9.21 16.20 6.18
C ALA A 137 8.66 16.28 7.62
N LYS A 138 8.43 15.12 8.29
CA LYS A 138 8.04 15.09 9.71
C LYS A 138 9.11 15.67 10.65
N ALA A 139 10.39 15.55 10.27
CA ALA A 139 11.50 16.19 10.98
C ALA A 139 11.69 17.66 10.62
N GLU A 140 10.76 18.28 9.89
CA GLU A 140 10.77 19.69 9.42
C GLU A 140 11.96 20.04 8.50
N GLY A 141 12.56 19.01 7.89
CA GLY A 141 13.66 19.17 6.96
C GLY A 141 15.03 19.38 7.61
N PHE A 142 16.00 19.69 6.77
CA PHE A 142 17.39 19.92 7.19
C PHE A 142 17.59 21.30 7.83
N THR A 143 18.59 21.39 8.73
CA THR A 143 19.08 22.68 9.22
C THR A 143 19.96 23.37 8.15
N GLU A 144 20.30 24.64 8.35
CA GLU A 144 21.21 25.38 7.47
C GLU A 144 22.66 24.81 7.48
N LYS A 145 23.03 24.17 8.58
CA LYS A 145 24.36 23.55 8.79
C LYS A 145 24.46 22.15 8.19
N SER A 146 23.36 21.62 7.67
CA SER A 146 23.30 20.26 7.18
C SER A 146 24.13 20.02 5.92
N ALA A 147 24.95 18.97 5.93
CA ALA A 147 25.63 18.44 4.77
C ALA A 147 24.66 17.55 3.97
N LYS A 148 23.78 18.15 3.17
CA LYS A 148 22.69 17.50 2.42
C LYS A 148 23.13 16.36 1.50
N ARG A 149 24.42 16.24 1.21
CA ARG A 149 25.00 15.15 0.39
C ARG A 149 25.36 13.91 1.19
N ASN A 150 25.40 14.00 2.52
CA ASN A 150 25.79 12.92 3.42
C ASN A 150 24.58 12.43 4.22
N VAL A 151 23.66 11.75 3.53
CA VAL A 151 22.47 11.14 4.15
C VAL A 151 22.66 9.63 4.13
N PHE A 152 22.56 8.99 5.28
CA PHE A 152 22.68 7.55 5.44
C PHE A 152 21.33 6.96 5.86
N LEU A 153 20.93 5.90 5.17
CA LEU A 153 19.76 5.10 5.54
C LEU A 153 20.24 3.78 6.15
N VAL A 154 20.02 3.61 7.45
CA VAL A 154 20.31 2.35 8.16
C VAL A 154 19.00 1.57 8.26
N ARG A 155 18.98 0.35 7.74
CA ARG A 155 17.88 -0.59 7.88
C ARG A 155 18.29 -1.69 8.84
N ALA A 156 17.46 -1.96 9.85
CA ALA A 156 17.59 -3.19 10.62
C ALA A 156 17.18 -4.35 9.69
N SER A 157 18.10 -5.31 9.49
CA SER A 157 17.76 -6.60 8.89
C SER A 157 17.04 -7.42 9.96
N SER A 158 15.82 -7.86 9.67
CA SER A 158 15.14 -8.90 10.44
C SER A 158 15.68 -10.26 10.05
#